data_fc69ac38945eff6e6fb90760399c7ac3
#
_entry.id   fc69ac38945eff6e6fb90760399c7ac3
#
_cell.length_a   1.000
_cell.length_b   1.000
_cell.length_c   1.000
_cell.angle_alpha   90.00
_cell.angle_beta   90.00
_cell.angle_gamma   90.00
#
_symmetry.space_group_name_H-M   'P 1'
#
loop_
_entity.id
_entity.type
_entity.pdbx_description
1 polymer ?
#
loop_
_entity_poly.entity_id
_entity_poly.type
_entity_poly.pdbx_seq_one_letter_code
_entity_poly.pdbx_strand_id
1 'polypeptide(L)'
;MKILIVRPWPSVLDVTKNTYNIQEVGLAKALVKRGHPTDILFWTDGDEMTVKVEVEGAKPIHVFYRHGKVLLKNVWFKGQEKLFAQYDVLQTAEYNQMFSWHLAGKYPEKTVVYHGPYYSPFNKNYNRMCRVFDALFVGRYRRRGTRFLTKSELARKFLLEKRLSPEQVTTVGVGIDAELLRDRPDAGQTELEQKMRAQKTGLKLL
;
A
#
# COMPACT_ATOMS: atom_id res chain seq x y z
N MET A 1 -11.35 -14.39 -7.84
CA MET A 1 -11.56 -13.10 -7.15
C MET A 1 -10.69 -12.08 -7.84
N LYS A 2 -11.27 -10.96 -8.31
CA LYS A 2 -10.57 -9.88 -9.01
C LYS A 2 -10.28 -8.74 -8.04
N ILE A 3 -9.02 -8.29 -7.96
CA ILE A 3 -8.54 -7.35 -6.95
C ILE A 3 -8.04 -6.06 -7.62
N LEU A 4 -8.41 -4.90 -7.07
CA LEU A 4 -7.81 -3.62 -7.43
C LEU A 4 -7.06 -3.07 -6.23
N ILE A 5 -5.76 -2.84 -6.39
CA ILE A 5 -4.93 -2.15 -5.39
C ILE A 5 -5.00 -0.65 -5.68
N VAL A 6 -5.56 0.11 -4.76
CA VAL A 6 -5.76 1.57 -4.88
C VAL A 6 -4.79 2.30 -3.96
N ARG A 7 -3.92 3.12 -4.52
CA ARG A 7 -2.96 3.93 -3.77
C ARG A 7 -3.39 5.40 -3.75
N PRO A 8 -3.98 5.90 -2.66
CA PRO A 8 -4.49 7.26 -2.57
C PRO A 8 -3.41 8.30 -2.15
N TRP A 9 -2.22 8.22 -2.74
CA TRP A 9 -1.09 9.13 -2.48
C TRP A 9 -0.72 9.92 -3.73
N PRO A 10 -0.44 11.24 -3.60
CA PRO A 10 -0.01 12.07 -4.71
C PRO A 10 1.50 11.88 -4.98
N SER A 11 1.87 10.66 -5.36
CA SER A 11 3.24 10.32 -5.75
C SER A 11 3.20 9.52 -7.03
N VAL A 12 3.89 10.01 -8.05
CA VAL A 12 4.04 9.30 -9.31
C VAL A 12 5.06 8.18 -9.13
N LEU A 13 4.63 6.95 -9.38
CA LEU A 13 5.46 5.75 -9.35
C LEU A 13 5.57 5.18 -10.75
N ASP A 14 6.74 5.25 -11.34
CA ASP A 14 6.98 4.69 -12.68
C ASP A 14 7.29 3.19 -12.57
N VAL A 15 6.30 2.37 -12.95
CA VAL A 15 6.43 0.90 -12.92
C VAL A 15 7.29 0.35 -14.07
N THR A 16 7.66 1.18 -15.06
CA THR A 16 8.52 0.78 -16.17
C THR A 16 10.00 0.85 -15.79
N LYS A 17 10.33 1.63 -14.75
CA LYS A 17 11.68 1.76 -14.21
C LYS A 17 11.89 0.81 -13.06
N ASN A 18 12.84 -0.10 -13.23
CA ASN A 18 13.20 -1.09 -12.21
C ASN A 18 14.16 -0.50 -11.15
N THR A 19 13.89 0.73 -10.67
CA THR A 19 14.80 1.47 -9.79
C THR A 19 14.63 1.13 -8.32
N TYR A 20 13.47 0.66 -7.91
CA TYR A 20 13.18 0.28 -6.53
C TYR A 20 11.95 -0.65 -6.45
N ASN A 21 11.82 -1.33 -5.32
CA ASN A 21 10.72 -2.25 -5.09
C ASN A 21 9.42 -1.48 -4.77
N ILE A 22 8.47 -1.55 -5.70
CA ILE A 22 7.11 -1.01 -5.49
C ILE A 22 6.26 -2.11 -4.87
N GLN A 23 5.92 -1.97 -3.59
CA GLN A 23 5.19 -3.00 -2.83
C GLN A 23 3.89 -3.44 -3.50
N GLU A 24 3.15 -2.48 -4.10
CA GLU A 24 1.89 -2.75 -4.79
C GLU A 24 2.10 -3.66 -6.01
N VAL A 25 3.19 -3.46 -6.75
CA VAL A 25 3.53 -4.29 -7.91
C VAL A 25 3.94 -5.69 -7.46
N GLY A 26 4.81 -5.81 -6.46
CA GLY A 26 5.23 -7.10 -5.91
C GLY A 26 4.05 -7.90 -5.37
N LEU A 27 3.12 -7.25 -4.66
CA LEU A 27 1.90 -7.88 -4.18
C LEU A 27 1.00 -8.33 -5.34
N ALA A 28 0.80 -7.48 -6.35
CA ALA A 28 -0.02 -7.82 -7.51
C ALA A 28 0.56 -9.02 -8.27
N LYS A 29 1.89 -9.06 -8.51
CA LYS A 29 2.58 -10.23 -9.08
C LYS A 29 2.31 -11.51 -8.28
N ALA A 30 2.45 -11.45 -6.97
CA ALA A 30 2.20 -12.60 -6.10
C ALA A 30 0.75 -13.09 -6.15
N LEU A 31 -0.21 -12.18 -6.27
CA LEU A 31 -1.65 -12.49 -6.36
C LEU A 31 -2.02 -13.10 -7.73
N VAL A 32 -1.53 -12.54 -8.83
CA VAL A 32 -1.84 -13.09 -10.17
C VAL A 32 -1.22 -14.47 -10.37
N LYS A 33 -0.01 -14.73 -9.82
CA LYS A 33 0.61 -16.06 -9.81
C LYS A 33 -0.20 -17.09 -9.00
N ARG A 34 -1.01 -16.63 -8.03
CA ARG A 34 -1.96 -17.47 -7.28
C ARG A 34 -3.35 -17.57 -7.91
N GLY A 35 -3.52 -17.07 -9.14
CA GLY A 35 -4.79 -17.16 -9.87
C GLY A 35 -5.80 -16.06 -9.50
N HIS A 36 -5.38 -14.98 -8.84
CA HIS A 36 -6.22 -13.83 -8.53
C HIS A 36 -5.89 -12.66 -9.47
N PRO A 37 -6.68 -12.40 -10.53
CA PRO A 37 -6.47 -11.23 -11.39
C PRO A 37 -6.39 -9.97 -10.53
N THR A 38 -5.29 -9.24 -10.67
CA THR A 38 -5.00 -8.08 -9.82
C THR A 38 -4.47 -6.95 -10.69
N ASP A 39 -5.07 -5.76 -10.52
CA ASP A 39 -4.67 -4.54 -11.19
C ASP A 39 -4.38 -3.45 -10.14
N ILE A 40 -3.77 -2.34 -10.57
CA ILE A 40 -3.31 -1.27 -9.69
C ILE A 40 -3.85 0.07 -10.19
N LEU A 41 -4.29 0.93 -9.27
CA LEU A 41 -4.66 2.31 -9.52
C LEU A 41 -3.69 3.25 -8.81
N PHE A 42 -2.93 4.01 -9.61
CA PHE A 42 -2.03 5.06 -9.17
C PHE A 42 -2.54 6.45 -9.61
N TRP A 43 -2.13 7.44 -8.86
CA TRP A 43 -2.32 8.83 -9.24
C TRP A 43 -1.23 9.29 -10.22
N THR A 44 -1.62 10.21 -11.11
CA THR A 44 -0.69 10.94 -11.99
C THR A 44 -1.06 12.42 -12.04
N ASP A 45 -0.07 13.27 -12.20
CA ASP A 45 -0.19 14.69 -12.56
C ASP A 45 0.05 14.94 -14.05
N GLY A 46 0.58 13.92 -14.76
CA GLY A 46 0.72 13.90 -16.23
C GLY A 46 -0.47 13.24 -16.90
N ASP A 47 -0.29 12.77 -18.14
CA ASP A 47 -1.34 12.13 -18.91
C ASP A 47 -1.89 10.86 -18.23
N GLU A 48 -3.20 10.66 -18.32
CA GLU A 48 -3.81 9.39 -17.93
C GLU A 48 -3.42 8.29 -18.91
N MET A 49 -2.90 7.20 -18.37
CA MET A 49 -2.48 6.06 -19.17
C MET A 49 -2.77 4.74 -18.47
N THR A 50 -2.62 3.66 -19.20
CA THR A 50 -2.64 2.30 -18.64
C THR A 50 -1.39 1.58 -19.12
N VAL A 51 -0.59 1.16 -18.16
CA VAL A 51 0.64 0.39 -18.41
C VAL A 51 0.37 -1.07 -18.13
N LYS A 52 0.83 -1.94 -19.01
CA LYS A 52 0.75 -3.39 -18.87
C LYS A 52 2.08 -3.90 -18.31
N VAL A 53 2.03 -4.57 -17.17
CA VAL A 53 3.19 -5.22 -16.56
C VAL A 53 3.05 -6.73 -16.77
N GLU A 54 3.94 -7.30 -17.56
CA GLU A 54 3.98 -8.73 -17.81
C GLU A 54 4.44 -9.49 -16.57
N VAL A 55 3.83 -10.64 -16.33
CA VAL A 55 4.18 -11.53 -15.22
C VAL A 55 4.37 -12.94 -15.77
N GLU A 56 5.58 -13.48 -15.61
CA GLU A 56 5.91 -14.80 -16.12
C GLU A 56 4.97 -15.89 -15.54
N GLY A 57 4.40 -16.69 -16.43
CA GLY A 57 3.49 -17.78 -16.07
C GLY A 57 2.12 -17.33 -15.52
N ALA A 58 1.76 -16.04 -15.63
CA ALA A 58 0.49 -15.53 -15.12
C ALA A 58 -0.12 -14.46 -16.07
N LYS A 59 -1.35 -14.02 -15.74
CA LYS A 59 -1.98 -12.91 -16.45
C LYS A 59 -1.22 -11.61 -16.15
N PRO A 60 -1.13 -10.68 -17.12
CA PRO A 60 -0.53 -9.39 -16.92
C PRO A 60 -1.32 -8.56 -15.90
N ILE A 61 -0.63 -7.60 -15.29
CA ILE A 61 -1.19 -6.60 -14.39
C ILE A 61 -1.42 -5.32 -15.19
N HIS A 62 -2.59 -4.70 -15.08
CA HIS A 62 -2.82 -3.35 -15.61
C HIS A 62 -2.61 -2.33 -14.49
N VAL A 63 -1.75 -1.37 -14.76
CA VAL A 63 -1.50 -0.24 -13.87
C VAL A 63 -2.17 0.98 -14.50
N PHE A 64 -3.24 1.43 -13.86
CA PHE A 64 -4.01 2.59 -14.27
C PHE A 64 -3.44 3.84 -13.61
N TYR A 65 -2.94 4.76 -14.41
CA TYR A 65 -2.58 6.11 -13.97
C TYR A 65 -3.77 7.02 -14.22
N ARG A 66 -4.34 7.57 -13.16
CA ARG A 66 -5.55 8.41 -13.25
C ARG A 66 -5.38 9.69 -12.46
N HIS A 67 -6.01 10.76 -12.95
CA HIS A 67 -6.11 12.00 -12.22
C HIS A 67 -6.95 11.85 -10.95
N GLY A 68 -6.65 12.68 -9.97
CA GLY A 68 -7.40 12.77 -8.74
C GLY A 68 -7.19 14.14 -8.10
N LYS A 69 -8.19 14.63 -7.39
CA LYS A 69 -8.05 15.85 -6.61
C LYS A 69 -7.16 15.60 -5.40
N VAL A 70 -6.03 16.29 -5.33
CA VAL A 70 -5.13 16.22 -4.18
C VAL A 70 -5.61 17.18 -3.09
N LEU A 71 -5.84 16.67 -1.89
CA LEU A 71 -6.19 17.43 -0.71
C LEU A 71 -5.47 16.85 0.52
N LEU A 72 -4.68 17.67 1.23
CA LEU A 72 -3.95 17.27 2.44
C LEU A 72 -3.17 15.94 2.27
N LYS A 73 -2.42 15.82 1.18
CA LYS A 73 -1.68 14.60 0.80
C LYS A 73 -2.53 13.35 0.55
N ASN A 74 -3.83 13.52 0.39
CA ASN A 74 -4.74 12.46 -0.05
C ASN A 74 -5.13 12.70 -1.50
N VAL A 75 -5.22 11.64 -2.28
CA VAL A 75 -5.79 11.66 -3.63
C VAL A 75 -7.24 11.21 -3.57
N TRP A 76 -8.10 11.98 -4.18
CA TRP A 76 -9.50 11.65 -4.35
C TRP A 76 -9.79 11.35 -5.82
N PHE A 77 -9.92 10.06 -6.14
CA PHE A 77 -10.25 9.61 -7.49
C PHE A 77 -11.74 9.78 -7.76
N LYS A 78 -12.09 10.74 -8.62
CA LYS A 78 -13.46 10.95 -9.07
C LYS A 78 -13.69 10.24 -10.42
N GLY A 79 -14.93 9.79 -10.66
CA GLY A 79 -15.31 9.19 -11.96
C GLY A 79 -14.76 7.77 -12.19
N GLN A 80 -14.17 7.14 -11.17
CA GLN A 80 -13.62 5.78 -11.27
C GLN A 80 -14.61 4.69 -10.80
N GLU A 81 -15.89 5.03 -10.60
CA GLU A 81 -16.91 4.10 -10.11
C GLU A 81 -17.10 2.89 -11.03
N LYS A 82 -17.04 3.09 -12.35
CA LYS A 82 -17.12 2.01 -13.35
C LYS A 82 -15.91 1.07 -13.23
N LEU A 83 -14.72 1.60 -12.92
CA LEU A 83 -13.54 0.80 -12.67
C LEU A 83 -13.72 -0.02 -11.38
N PHE A 84 -14.10 0.61 -10.27
CA PHE A 84 -14.29 -0.08 -8.99
C PHE A 84 -15.36 -1.17 -9.05
N ALA A 85 -16.39 -0.99 -9.86
CA ALA A 85 -17.46 -1.98 -10.01
C ALA A 85 -16.97 -3.32 -10.62
N GLN A 86 -15.88 -3.31 -11.37
CA GLN A 86 -15.33 -4.50 -12.05
C GLN A 86 -14.55 -5.43 -11.13
N TYR A 87 -14.32 -5.04 -9.87
CA TYR A 87 -13.49 -5.78 -8.92
C TYR A 87 -14.29 -6.28 -7.74
N ASP A 88 -13.90 -7.46 -7.24
CA ASP A 88 -14.48 -8.08 -6.06
C ASP A 88 -13.90 -7.49 -4.77
N VAL A 89 -12.62 -7.06 -4.83
CA VAL A 89 -11.89 -6.47 -3.71
C VAL A 89 -11.22 -5.17 -4.13
N LEU A 90 -11.38 -4.15 -3.30
CA LEU A 90 -10.66 -2.87 -3.37
C LEU A 90 -9.70 -2.81 -2.19
N GLN A 91 -8.43 -3.12 -2.43
CA GLN A 91 -7.41 -2.93 -1.40
C GLN A 91 -6.90 -1.51 -1.46
N THR A 92 -6.98 -0.79 -0.35
CA THR A 92 -6.47 0.57 -0.23
C THR A 92 -5.46 0.68 0.89
N ALA A 93 -4.75 1.81 0.99
CA ALA A 93 -3.68 2.00 1.94
C ALA A 93 -4.05 3.00 3.04
N GLU A 94 -3.60 2.70 4.24
CA GLU A 94 -3.63 3.48 5.47
C GLU A 94 -5.03 3.90 5.96
N TYR A 95 -5.28 3.63 7.24
CA TYR A 95 -6.59 3.88 7.84
C TYR A 95 -7.00 5.36 7.86
N ASN A 96 -6.02 6.26 8.00
CA ASN A 96 -6.23 7.71 8.08
C ASN A 96 -6.20 8.43 6.73
N GLN A 97 -6.24 7.69 5.64
CA GLN A 97 -6.46 8.26 4.31
C GLN A 97 -7.96 8.46 4.07
N MET A 98 -8.33 9.70 3.73
CA MET A 98 -9.74 10.06 3.52
C MET A 98 -10.39 9.27 2.38
N PHE A 99 -9.62 8.94 1.34
CA PHE A 99 -10.15 8.12 0.25
C PHE A 99 -10.37 6.66 0.66
N SER A 100 -9.50 6.09 1.50
CA SER A 100 -9.70 4.75 2.10
C SER A 100 -10.97 4.71 2.94
N TRP A 101 -11.20 5.76 3.74
CA TRP A 101 -12.41 5.91 4.52
C TRP A 101 -13.67 6.06 3.65
N HIS A 102 -13.56 6.78 2.51
CA HIS A 102 -14.64 6.90 1.54
C HIS A 102 -14.98 5.55 0.92
N LEU A 103 -13.97 4.82 0.43
CA LEU A 103 -14.17 3.49 -0.15
C LEU A 103 -14.83 2.53 0.84
N ALA A 104 -14.34 2.47 2.07
CA ALA A 104 -14.94 1.65 3.13
C ALA A 104 -16.39 2.02 3.45
N GLY A 105 -16.77 3.28 3.26
CA GLY A 105 -18.16 3.74 3.41
C GLY A 105 -19.05 3.41 2.21
N LYS A 106 -18.51 3.53 1.00
CA LYS A 106 -19.25 3.34 -0.26
C LYS A 106 -19.31 1.87 -0.69
N TYR A 107 -18.25 1.10 -0.43
CA TYR A 107 -18.10 -0.30 -0.83
C TYR A 107 -17.65 -1.17 0.37
N PRO A 108 -18.45 -1.25 1.46
CA PRO A 108 -18.02 -1.89 2.71
C PRO A 108 -17.64 -3.36 2.53
N GLU A 109 -18.38 -4.11 1.71
CA GLU A 109 -18.16 -5.55 1.47
C GLU A 109 -16.92 -5.84 0.63
N LYS A 110 -16.43 -4.85 -0.11
CA LYS A 110 -15.29 -4.99 -1.04
C LYS A 110 -13.99 -4.39 -0.49
N THR A 111 -14.08 -3.44 0.47
CA THR A 111 -12.92 -2.65 0.87
C THR A 111 -12.10 -3.34 1.94
N VAL A 112 -10.80 -3.46 1.67
CA VAL A 112 -9.78 -3.91 2.61
C VAL A 112 -8.72 -2.84 2.73
N VAL A 113 -8.33 -2.48 3.95
CA VAL A 113 -7.32 -1.45 4.20
C VAL A 113 -6.00 -2.08 4.65
N TYR A 114 -4.93 -1.88 3.88
CA TYR A 114 -3.58 -2.31 4.25
C TYR A 114 -2.88 -1.18 5.02
N HIS A 115 -2.52 -1.45 6.28
CA HIS A 115 -2.10 -0.42 7.21
C HIS A 115 -0.76 -0.74 7.89
N GLY A 116 0.13 0.26 7.96
CA GLY A 116 1.47 0.11 8.54
C GLY A 116 1.78 1.02 9.74
N PRO A 117 1.49 2.31 9.67
CA PRO A 117 1.87 3.25 10.71
C PRO A 117 1.20 3.01 12.06
N TYR A 118 1.88 3.46 13.12
CA TYR A 118 1.39 3.50 14.50
C TYR A 118 1.92 4.75 15.19
N TYR A 119 1.52 5.04 16.43
CA TYR A 119 2.02 6.19 17.16
C TYR A 119 3.54 6.14 17.32
N SER A 120 4.18 7.28 17.08
CA SER A 120 5.62 7.44 17.25
C SER A 120 5.93 8.56 18.22
N PRO A 121 6.83 8.37 19.21
CA PRO A 121 7.26 9.45 20.09
C PRO A 121 7.95 10.59 19.34
N PHE A 122 8.50 10.30 18.17
CA PHE A 122 9.22 11.27 17.33
C PHE A 122 8.33 12.05 16.36
N ASN A 123 7.08 11.62 16.12
CA ASN A 123 6.16 12.26 15.16
C ASN A 123 4.86 12.73 15.85
N LYS A 124 4.99 13.78 16.65
CA LYS A 124 3.86 14.36 17.42
C LYS A 124 2.73 14.87 16.51
N ASN A 125 3.08 15.43 15.34
CA ASN A 125 2.09 15.93 14.38
C ASN A 125 1.26 14.79 13.79
N TYR A 126 1.90 13.69 13.40
CA TYR A 126 1.19 12.49 12.95
C TYR A 126 0.24 11.97 14.03
N ASN A 127 0.73 11.84 15.26
CA ASN A 127 -0.09 11.37 16.40
C ASN A 127 -1.30 12.28 16.64
N ARG A 128 -1.13 13.61 16.53
CA ARG A 128 -2.23 14.57 16.68
C ARG A 128 -3.26 14.42 15.54
N MET A 129 -2.81 14.30 14.30
CA MET A 129 -3.69 14.04 13.15
C MET A 129 -4.49 12.74 13.32
N CYS A 130 -3.84 11.67 13.77
CA CYS A 130 -4.51 10.42 14.05
C CYS A 130 -5.61 10.56 15.09
N ARG A 131 -5.37 11.28 16.19
CA ARG A 131 -6.39 11.51 17.24
C ARG A 131 -7.61 12.27 16.70
N VAL A 132 -7.39 13.29 15.86
CA VAL A 132 -8.49 14.02 15.21
C VAL A 132 -9.26 13.10 14.27
N PHE A 133 -8.55 12.32 13.46
CA PHE A 133 -9.17 11.35 12.56
C PHE A 133 -9.98 10.30 13.34
N ASP A 134 -9.46 9.83 14.46
CA ASP A 134 -10.13 8.84 15.31
C ASP A 134 -11.45 9.36 15.85
N ALA A 135 -11.45 10.59 16.35
CA ALA A 135 -12.65 11.20 16.91
C ALA A 135 -13.78 11.34 15.87
N LEU A 136 -13.43 11.67 14.62
CA LEU A 136 -14.40 12.01 13.59
C LEU A 136 -14.76 10.82 12.68
N PHE A 137 -13.83 9.93 12.38
CA PHE A 137 -13.94 9.03 11.22
C PHE A 137 -13.86 7.54 11.53
N VAL A 138 -13.16 7.10 12.58
CA VAL A 138 -12.96 5.66 12.90
C VAL A 138 -14.30 4.94 13.16
N GLY A 139 -15.30 5.65 13.72
CA GLY A 139 -16.62 5.06 13.97
C GLY A 139 -17.28 4.42 12.73
N ARG A 140 -16.98 4.92 11.52
CA ARG A 140 -17.50 4.31 10.29
C ARG A 140 -16.88 2.94 10.04
N TYR A 141 -15.57 2.79 10.18
CA TYR A 141 -14.89 1.51 10.02
C TYR A 141 -15.43 0.43 10.94
N ARG A 142 -15.68 0.78 12.22
CA ARG A 142 -16.28 -0.13 13.19
C ARG A 142 -17.68 -0.58 12.77
N ARG A 143 -18.57 0.38 12.45
CA ARG A 143 -19.96 0.08 12.07
C ARG A 143 -20.08 -0.70 10.77
N ARG A 144 -19.14 -0.53 9.83
CA ARG A 144 -19.14 -1.20 8.52
C ARG A 144 -18.39 -2.52 8.53
N GLY A 145 -17.77 -2.91 9.64
CA GLY A 145 -16.99 -4.14 9.71
C GLY A 145 -15.79 -4.15 8.77
N THR A 146 -15.23 -2.97 8.44
CA THR A 146 -14.12 -2.84 7.47
C THR A 146 -12.95 -3.69 7.91
N ARG A 147 -12.42 -4.50 7.00
CA ARG A 147 -11.26 -5.37 7.24
C ARG A 147 -9.95 -4.62 7.07
N PHE A 148 -9.01 -4.91 7.96
CA PHE A 148 -7.66 -4.37 7.95
C PHE A 148 -6.63 -5.48 7.87
N LEU A 149 -5.66 -5.31 6.98
CA LEU A 149 -4.43 -6.10 6.94
C LEU A 149 -3.30 -5.23 7.46
N THR A 150 -2.58 -5.68 8.48
CA THR A 150 -1.52 -4.87 9.10
C THR A 150 -0.13 -5.37 8.77
N LYS A 151 0.80 -4.41 8.61
CA LYS A 151 2.21 -4.66 8.29
C LYS A 151 3.00 -5.22 9.49
N SER A 152 2.47 -5.07 10.71
CA SER A 152 3.12 -5.52 11.93
C SER A 152 2.11 -5.68 13.07
N GLU A 153 2.52 -6.39 14.13
CA GLU A 153 1.74 -6.48 15.37
C GLU A 153 1.60 -5.12 16.08
N LEU A 154 2.57 -4.21 15.93
CA LEU A 154 2.44 -2.84 16.46
C LEU A 154 1.33 -2.08 15.75
N ALA A 155 1.23 -2.20 14.42
CA ALA A 155 0.14 -1.60 13.65
C ALA A 155 -1.21 -2.26 13.98
N ARG A 156 -1.23 -3.56 14.27
CA ARG A 156 -2.43 -4.26 14.75
C ARG A 156 -2.89 -3.71 16.10
N LYS A 157 -2.02 -3.66 17.08
CA LYS A 157 -2.30 -3.09 18.43
C LYS A 157 -2.84 -1.66 18.32
N PHE A 158 -2.19 -0.83 17.51
CA PHE A 158 -2.63 0.54 17.24
C PHE A 158 -4.08 0.63 16.75
N LEU A 159 -4.52 -0.26 15.88
CA LEU A 159 -5.90 -0.30 15.39
C LEU A 159 -6.87 -0.84 16.44
N LEU A 160 -6.47 -1.84 17.23
CA LEU A 160 -7.29 -2.38 18.32
C LEU A 160 -7.54 -1.34 19.42
N GLU A 161 -6.55 -0.50 19.74
CA GLU A 161 -6.69 0.63 20.68
C GLU A 161 -7.78 1.63 20.23
N LYS A 162 -8.07 1.67 18.91
CA LYS A 162 -9.16 2.47 18.33
C LYS A 162 -10.52 1.75 18.37
N ARG A 163 -10.63 0.66 19.13
CA ARG A 163 -11.83 -0.16 19.31
C ARG A 163 -12.33 -0.81 17.99
N LEU A 164 -11.42 -1.11 17.06
CA LEU A 164 -11.72 -2.07 15.99
C LEU A 164 -11.69 -3.49 16.60
N SER A 165 -12.59 -4.36 16.14
CA SER A 165 -12.62 -5.71 16.68
C SER A 165 -11.45 -6.59 16.21
N PRO A 166 -11.01 -7.59 16.97
CA PRO A 166 -9.94 -8.50 16.56
C PRO A 166 -10.20 -9.19 15.22
N GLU A 167 -11.47 -9.46 14.90
CA GLU A 167 -11.89 -10.11 13.66
C GLU A 167 -11.75 -9.17 12.43
N GLN A 168 -11.74 -7.86 12.67
CA GLN A 168 -11.50 -6.88 11.61
C GLN A 168 -10.03 -6.70 11.26
N VAL A 169 -9.09 -7.12 12.11
CA VAL A 169 -7.67 -6.77 11.99
C VAL A 169 -6.77 -8.01 11.98
N THR A 170 -6.14 -8.27 10.84
CA THR A 170 -5.23 -9.40 10.65
C THR A 170 -3.82 -8.92 10.33
N THR A 171 -2.81 -9.43 11.02
CA THR A 171 -1.40 -9.16 10.68
C THR A 171 -0.94 -10.06 9.54
N VAL A 172 -0.42 -9.45 8.49
CA VAL A 172 0.10 -10.16 7.30
C VAL A 172 1.58 -9.88 7.02
N GLY A 173 2.14 -8.87 7.68
CA GLY A 173 3.54 -8.46 7.47
C GLY A 173 3.74 -7.62 6.20
N VAL A 174 5.01 -7.45 5.83
CA VAL A 174 5.47 -6.76 4.62
C VAL A 174 6.17 -7.76 3.73
N GLY A 175 5.71 -7.89 2.48
CA GLY A 175 6.38 -8.69 1.47
C GLY A 175 7.39 -7.88 0.67
N ILE A 176 8.38 -8.55 0.11
CA ILE A 176 9.32 -8.03 -0.90
C ILE A 176 9.16 -8.83 -2.19
N ASP A 177 9.34 -8.19 -3.32
CA ASP A 177 9.46 -8.89 -4.59
C ASP A 177 10.87 -9.50 -4.69
N ALA A 178 10.97 -10.79 -4.39
CA ALA A 178 12.25 -11.51 -4.38
C ALA A 178 12.87 -11.63 -5.79
N GLU A 179 12.08 -11.52 -6.86
CA GLU A 179 12.58 -11.56 -8.23
C GLU A 179 13.45 -10.34 -8.52
N LEU A 180 13.02 -9.15 -8.07
CA LEU A 180 13.81 -7.93 -8.16
C LEU A 180 15.16 -7.99 -7.43
N LEU A 181 15.29 -8.85 -6.43
CA LEU A 181 16.54 -9.03 -5.69
C LEU A 181 17.48 -10.02 -6.39
N ARG A 182 16.92 -10.99 -7.12
CA ARG A 182 17.72 -12.00 -7.85
C ARG A 182 18.37 -11.41 -9.10
N ASP A 183 17.65 -10.53 -9.78
CA ASP A 183 18.09 -9.94 -11.05
C ASP A 183 18.97 -8.71 -10.87
N ARG A 184 19.30 -8.32 -9.65
CA ARG A 184 20.32 -7.31 -9.43
C ARG A 184 21.65 -7.95 -9.79
N PRO A 185 22.33 -7.47 -10.86
CA PRO A 185 23.74 -7.84 -11.09
C PRO A 185 24.45 -7.51 -9.79
N ASP A 186 25.33 -8.41 -9.36
CA ASP A 186 26.19 -8.20 -8.20
C ASP A 186 26.84 -6.82 -8.39
N ALA A 187 26.23 -5.80 -7.81
CA ALA A 187 26.74 -4.46 -7.87
C ALA A 187 28.04 -4.54 -7.09
N GLY A 188 29.14 -4.65 -7.82
CA GLY A 188 30.46 -4.86 -7.26
C GLY A 188 30.61 -4.00 -6.02
N GLN A 189 31.23 -4.54 -4.99
CA GLN A 189 31.29 -3.96 -3.65
C GLN A 189 31.40 -2.46 -3.71
N THR A 190 30.37 -1.75 -3.27
CA THR A 190 30.39 -0.30 -3.24
C THR A 190 31.58 0.17 -2.38
N GLU A 191 32.12 1.35 -2.66
CA GLU A 191 33.19 1.93 -1.84
C GLU A 191 32.83 1.94 -0.34
N LEU A 192 31.55 2.10 -0.02
CA LEU A 192 31.03 2.02 1.34
C LEU A 192 31.15 0.61 1.92
N GLU A 193 30.79 -0.44 1.18
CA GLU A 193 30.94 -1.83 1.62
C GLU A 193 32.40 -2.20 1.82
N GLN A 194 33.31 -1.73 0.95
CA GLN A 194 34.74 -1.94 1.12
C GLN A 194 35.25 -1.25 2.40
N LYS A 195 34.84 0.00 2.66
CA LYS A 195 35.15 0.73 3.89
C LYS A 195 34.58 0.04 5.13
N MET A 196 33.34 -0.45 5.07
CA MET A 196 32.71 -1.18 6.18
C MET A 196 33.41 -2.52 6.46
N ARG A 197 33.84 -3.26 5.42
CA ARG A 197 34.61 -4.51 5.59
C ARG A 197 36.01 -4.28 6.13
N ALA A 198 36.64 -3.19 5.74
CA ALA A 198 37.96 -2.80 6.24
C ALA A 198 37.95 -2.33 7.71
N GLN A 199 36.80 -1.93 8.22
CA GLN A 199 36.66 -1.49 9.60
C GLN A 199 36.78 -2.68 10.57
N LYS A 200 37.86 -2.70 11.37
CA LYS A 200 38.16 -3.78 12.33
C LYS A 200 37.38 -3.68 13.65
N THR A 201 36.87 -2.50 13.98
CA THR A 201 36.17 -2.21 15.24
C THR A 201 34.90 -1.40 14.96
N GLY A 202 33.83 -1.62 15.74
CA GLY A 202 32.56 -0.91 15.64
C GLY A 202 31.39 -1.79 15.20
N LEU A 203 30.17 -1.25 15.32
CA LEU A 203 28.94 -1.94 14.93
C LEU A 203 28.83 -1.99 13.40
N LYS A 204 28.77 -3.19 12.83
CA LYS A 204 28.48 -3.39 11.40
C LYS A 204 26.98 -3.67 11.28
N LEU A 205 26.24 -2.74 10.67
CA LEU A 205 24.86 -2.96 10.26
C LEU A 205 24.90 -3.50 8.82
N LEU A 206 24.48 -4.73 8.63
CA LEU A 206 24.25 -5.36 7.32
C LEU A 206 22.80 -5.18 6.90
#